data_a4a2b0b4c3b75bd6d2f5f70f0346add2
#
_entry.id   a4a2b0b4c3b75bd6d2f5f70f0346add2
#
_cell.length_a   1.000
_cell.length_b   1.000
_cell.length_c   1.000
_cell.angle_alpha   90.00
_cell.angle_beta   90.00
_cell.angle_gamma   90.00
#
_symmetry.space_group_name_H-M   'P 1'
#
loop_
_entity.id
_entity.type
_entity.pdbx_description
1 polymer ?
#
loop_
_entity_poly.entity_id
_entity_poly.type
_entity_poly.pdbx_seq_one_letter_code
_entity_poly.pdbx_strand_id
1 'polypeptide(L)'
;ALKPTKRLMAAARAAGIPVIHTTRDDLSQSVRSSLSSTKRVRRDSDPAWDHVFFPELLPAKDELVIRKTRASAFFGTSLIAHLTQMDVNQLIICGNSTSGCIRASVIEGFMHGFNVAVVEECVFDRNWLSHKVNLFDMNCKYADVVFVDEALAFLKKIHR
;
A
#
# COMPACT_ATOMS: atom_id res chain seq x y z
N ALA A 1 -3.03 -5.13 12.14
CA ALA A 1 -2.94 -5.25 10.66
C ALA A 1 -2.13 -6.48 10.20
N LEU A 2 -1.04 -6.89 10.88
CA LEU A 2 -0.12 -7.91 10.38
C LEU A 2 -0.79 -9.27 10.06
N LYS A 3 -1.56 -9.83 11.01
CA LYS A 3 -2.22 -11.14 10.82
C LYS A 3 -3.24 -11.14 9.66
N PRO A 4 -4.17 -10.18 9.54
CA PRO A 4 -5.09 -10.14 8.42
C PRO A 4 -4.36 -9.88 7.09
N THR A 5 -3.33 -9.04 7.04
CA THR A 5 -2.54 -8.84 5.83
C THR A 5 -1.85 -10.12 5.37
N LYS A 6 -1.27 -10.90 6.28
CA LYS A 6 -0.69 -12.21 5.95
C LYS A 6 -1.72 -13.17 5.34
N ARG A 7 -2.95 -13.22 5.91
CA ARG A 7 -4.04 -14.05 5.38
C ARG A 7 -4.42 -13.63 3.96
N LEU A 8 -4.59 -12.32 3.75
CA LEU A 8 -4.98 -11.75 2.47
C LEU A 8 -3.90 -12.00 1.40
N MET A 9 -2.64 -11.75 1.73
CA MET A 9 -1.51 -11.99 0.83
C MET A 9 -1.39 -13.47 0.43
N ALA A 10 -1.55 -14.38 1.39
CA ALA A 10 -1.55 -15.81 1.11
C ALA A 10 -2.70 -16.22 0.17
N ALA A 11 -3.88 -15.64 0.35
CA ALA A 11 -5.03 -15.89 -0.51
C ALA A 11 -4.84 -15.33 -1.92
N ALA A 12 -4.25 -14.12 -2.06
CA ALA A 12 -3.92 -13.55 -3.36
C ALA A 12 -2.92 -14.42 -4.12
N ARG A 13 -1.85 -14.86 -3.45
CA ARG A 13 -0.86 -15.80 -4.03
C ARG A 13 -1.50 -17.11 -4.48
N ALA A 14 -2.34 -17.69 -3.65
CA ALA A 14 -3.05 -18.93 -3.98
C ALA A 14 -4.02 -18.77 -5.16
N ALA A 15 -4.58 -17.58 -5.35
CA ALA A 15 -5.45 -17.23 -6.47
C ALA A 15 -4.68 -16.80 -7.73
N GLY A 16 -3.34 -16.79 -7.73
CA GLY A 16 -2.53 -16.34 -8.85
C GLY A 16 -2.60 -14.81 -9.08
N ILE A 17 -3.06 -14.04 -8.09
CA ILE A 17 -3.13 -12.58 -8.17
C ILE A 17 -1.76 -12.01 -7.86
N PRO A 18 -1.22 -11.11 -8.71
CA PRO A 18 0.07 -10.49 -8.47
C PRO A 18 0.12 -9.73 -7.14
N VAL A 19 1.15 -10.00 -6.35
CA VAL A 19 1.44 -9.24 -5.12
C VAL A 19 2.60 -8.29 -5.41
N ILE A 20 2.36 -7.00 -5.20
CA ILE A 20 3.37 -5.95 -5.41
C ILE A 20 3.69 -5.31 -4.07
N HIS A 21 4.96 -5.28 -3.74
CA HIS A 21 5.45 -4.66 -2.51
C HIS A 21 5.94 -3.25 -2.78
N THR A 22 5.72 -2.35 -1.84
CA THR A 22 6.26 -0.99 -1.93
C THR A 22 7.07 -0.64 -0.68
N THR A 23 8.23 -0.05 -0.88
CA THR A 23 9.10 0.40 0.21
C THR A 23 9.73 1.74 -0.14
N ARG A 24 10.39 2.36 0.82
CA ARG A 24 11.11 3.62 0.59
C ARG A 24 12.40 3.37 -0.20
N ASP A 25 12.78 4.37 -0.98
CA ASP A 25 14.10 4.43 -1.60
C ASP A 25 15.08 5.16 -0.67
N ASP A 26 16.12 4.47 -0.28
CA ASP A 26 17.15 4.96 0.66
C ASP A 26 17.99 6.09 0.08
N LEU A 27 18.30 6.01 -1.22
CA LEU A 27 19.13 6.98 -1.90
C LEU A 27 18.51 8.38 -1.93
N SER A 28 17.20 8.48 -1.82
CA SER A 28 16.49 9.76 -1.84
C SER A 28 16.55 10.54 -0.51
N GLN A 29 16.98 9.92 0.57
CA GLN A 29 16.98 10.56 1.89
C GLN A 29 18.06 11.64 2.03
N SER A 30 19.23 11.44 1.48
CA SER A 30 20.36 12.38 1.60
C SER A 30 20.06 13.73 0.90
N VAL A 31 19.33 13.70 -0.21
CA VAL A 31 18.97 14.90 -0.98
C VAL A 31 17.77 15.66 -0.38
N ARG A 32 16.98 15.03 0.47
CA ARG A 32 15.67 15.53 0.90
C ARG A 32 15.66 16.28 2.23
N SER A 33 16.67 16.12 3.04
CA SER A 33 16.70 16.72 4.39
C SER A 33 16.69 18.25 4.35
N SER A 34 17.20 18.85 3.28
CA SER A 34 17.28 20.31 3.10
C SER A 34 16.06 20.95 2.46
N LEU A 35 15.17 20.17 1.82
CA LEU A 35 14.04 20.68 1.02
C LEU A 35 12.67 20.44 1.66
N SER A 36 12.59 19.73 2.78
CA SER A 36 11.32 19.44 3.43
C SER A 36 10.92 20.60 4.35
N SER A 37 9.98 21.42 3.91
CA SER A 37 9.32 22.44 4.71
C SER A 37 8.28 21.87 5.70
N THR A 38 8.13 20.55 5.79
CA THR A 38 7.16 19.96 6.71
C THR A 38 7.68 20.01 8.14
N LYS A 39 6.82 20.43 9.08
CA LYS A 39 7.05 20.39 10.53
C LYS A 39 7.22 18.95 11.09
N ARG A 40 7.60 17.99 10.25
CA ARG A 40 7.95 16.65 10.70
C ARG A 40 9.27 16.72 11.46
N VAL A 41 9.16 16.68 12.76
CA VAL A 41 10.30 16.35 13.61
C VAL A 41 10.80 14.99 13.13
N ARG A 42 12.03 14.95 12.64
CA ARG A 42 12.73 13.70 12.39
C ARG A 42 12.79 12.97 13.73
N ARG A 43 12.01 11.92 13.89
CA ARG A 43 12.32 10.95 14.94
C ARG A 43 13.54 10.19 14.45
N ASP A 44 14.50 10.01 15.34
CA ASP A 44 15.60 9.07 15.12
C ASP A 44 14.98 7.68 14.97
N SER A 45 14.68 7.32 13.73
CA SER A 45 14.31 5.96 13.38
C SER A 45 15.63 5.24 13.12
N ASP A 46 15.79 4.09 13.72
CA ASP A 46 16.92 3.21 13.40
C ASP A 46 16.85 2.91 11.89
N PRO A 47 17.84 3.35 11.09
CA PRO A 47 17.86 3.14 9.65
C PRO A 47 17.69 1.66 9.27
N ALA A 48 18.14 0.74 10.13
CA ALA A 48 18.04 -0.69 9.91
C ALA A 48 16.59 -1.21 9.81
N TRP A 49 15.60 -0.50 10.40
CA TRP A 49 14.19 -0.93 10.41
C TRP A 49 13.32 -0.17 9.42
N ASP A 50 13.78 0.93 8.87
CA ASP A 50 12.95 1.82 8.04
C ASP A 50 12.59 1.22 6.66
N HIS A 51 13.25 0.13 6.24
CA HIS A 51 13.14 -0.44 4.89
C HIS A 51 12.94 -1.95 4.88
N VAL A 52 12.86 -2.56 6.04
CA VAL A 52 12.75 -4.01 6.17
C VAL A 52 11.27 -4.40 6.18
N PHE A 53 10.90 -5.33 5.33
CA PHE A 53 9.59 -5.98 5.41
C PHE A 53 9.53 -6.85 6.66
N PHE A 54 8.35 -6.91 7.28
CA PHE A 54 8.13 -7.89 8.35
C PHE A 54 8.39 -9.30 7.82
N PRO A 55 9.04 -10.17 8.62
CA PRO A 55 9.34 -11.55 8.18
C PRO A 55 8.13 -12.30 7.61
N GLU A 56 6.94 -12.02 8.15
CA GLU A 56 5.69 -12.63 7.71
C GLU A 56 5.16 -12.09 6.38
N LEU A 57 5.69 -10.96 5.90
CA LEU A 57 5.25 -10.26 4.69
C LEU A 57 6.40 -10.08 3.68
N LEU A 58 7.41 -10.92 3.74
CA LEU A 58 8.54 -10.86 2.80
C LEU A 58 8.04 -11.09 1.36
N PRO A 59 8.57 -10.30 0.39
CA PRO A 59 8.36 -10.57 -1.02
C PRO A 59 8.84 -11.97 -1.39
N ALA A 60 8.08 -12.67 -2.22
CA ALA A 60 8.56 -13.87 -2.89
C ALA A 60 9.58 -13.48 -3.98
N LYS A 61 10.35 -14.47 -4.48
CA LYS A 61 11.47 -14.22 -5.40
C LYS A 61 11.04 -13.55 -6.72
N ASP A 62 9.81 -13.83 -7.16
CA ASP A 62 9.20 -13.37 -8.40
C ASP A 62 8.23 -12.19 -8.20
N GLU A 63 8.07 -11.70 -6.97
CA GLU A 63 7.20 -10.57 -6.68
C GLU A 63 7.92 -9.23 -6.88
N LEU A 64 7.22 -8.29 -7.49
CA LEU A 64 7.71 -6.95 -7.76
C LEU A 64 7.85 -6.13 -6.48
N VAL A 65 9.01 -5.48 -6.31
CA VAL A 65 9.25 -4.52 -5.23
C VAL A 65 9.48 -3.14 -5.81
N ILE A 66 8.55 -2.22 -5.57
CA ILE A 66 8.64 -0.82 -6.00
C ILE A 66 9.28 0.02 -4.89
N ARG A 67 10.43 0.62 -5.20
CA ARG A 67 11.09 1.61 -4.34
C ARG A 67 10.58 3.01 -4.67
N LYS A 68 10.05 3.71 -3.67
CA LYS A 68 9.40 5.00 -3.86
C LYS A 68 10.02 6.11 -3.02
N THR A 69 10.10 7.29 -3.58
CA THR A 69 10.65 8.49 -2.94
C THR A 69 9.59 9.39 -2.32
N ARG A 70 8.32 9.16 -2.64
CA ARG A 70 7.16 9.94 -2.17
C ARG A 70 6.13 9.04 -1.49
N ALA A 71 5.06 9.63 -0.95
CA ALA A 71 4.02 8.91 -0.23
C ALA A 71 3.29 7.91 -1.14
N SER A 72 2.87 8.34 -2.31
CA SER A 72 2.21 7.47 -3.28
C SER A 72 3.18 6.44 -3.86
N ALA A 73 2.65 5.25 -4.10
CA ALA A 73 3.35 4.17 -4.81
C ALA A 73 3.48 4.46 -6.32
N PHE A 74 2.65 5.32 -6.87
CA PHE A 74 2.64 5.67 -8.30
C PHE A 74 3.61 6.80 -8.63
N PHE A 75 3.69 7.82 -7.77
CA PHE A 75 4.42 9.05 -8.08
C PHE A 75 5.91 8.81 -8.30
N GLY A 76 6.36 9.02 -9.54
CA GLY A 76 7.77 8.88 -9.93
C GLY A 76 8.31 7.46 -9.86
N THR A 77 7.44 6.45 -10.00
CA THR A 77 7.80 5.03 -10.05
C THR A 77 7.35 4.38 -11.36
N SER A 78 7.78 3.16 -11.60
CA SER A 78 7.33 2.35 -12.74
C SER A 78 6.03 1.59 -12.48
N LEU A 79 5.34 1.81 -11.34
CA LEU A 79 4.18 1.00 -10.95
C LEU A 79 3.09 0.99 -12.01
N ILE A 80 2.72 2.16 -12.56
CA ILE A 80 1.67 2.25 -13.58
C ILE A 80 2.02 1.43 -14.84
N ALA A 81 3.28 1.44 -15.27
CA ALA A 81 3.72 0.69 -16.43
C ALA A 81 3.58 -0.83 -16.19
N HIS A 82 3.96 -1.32 -15.00
CA HIS A 82 3.78 -2.72 -14.63
C HIS A 82 2.31 -3.13 -14.55
N LEU A 83 1.46 -2.32 -13.94
CA LEU A 83 0.02 -2.60 -13.84
C LEU A 83 -0.64 -2.65 -15.22
N THR A 84 -0.29 -1.73 -16.10
CA THR A 84 -0.76 -1.70 -17.49
C THR A 84 -0.31 -2.93 -18.27
N GLN A 85 0.96 -3.33 -18.12
CA GLN A 85 1.49 -4.52 -18.78
C GLN A 85 0.81 -5.82 -18.30
N MET A 86 0.38 -5.86 -17.05
CA MET A 86 -0.33 -6.99 -16.45
C MET A 86 -1.86 -6.94 -16.69
N ASP A 87 -2.37 -5.96 -17.44
CA ASP A 87 -3.79 -5.72 -17.68
C ASP A 87 -4.63 -5.64 -16.39
N VAL A 88 -4.05 -5.00 -15.36
CA VAL A 88 -4.70 -4.81 -14.06
C VAL A 88 -5.64 -3.63 -14.14
N ASN A 89 -6.87 -3.80 -13.67
CA ASN A 89 -7.87 -2.73 -13.55
C ASN A 89 -8.44 -2.58 -12.13
N GLN A 90 -8.07 -3.47 -11.21
CA GLN A 90 -8.52 -3.46 -9.82
C GLN A 90 -7.31 -3.59 -8.88
N LEU A 91 -7.35 -2.85 -7.77
CA LEU A 91 -6.29 -2.84 -6.77
C LEU A 91 -6.86 -3.12 -5.38
N ILE A 92 -6.20 -3.98 -4.62
CA ILE A 92 -6.42 -4.13 -3.19
C ILE A 92 -5.20 -3.55 -2.48
N ILE A 93 -5.39 -2.49 -1.70
CA ILE A 93 -4.31 -1.75 -1.05
C ILE A 93 -4.28 -2.04 0.45
N CYS A 94 -3.09 -2.41 0.94
CA CYS A 94 -2.80 -2.71 2.35
C CYS A 94 -1.52 -2.01 2.81
N GLY A 95 -1.30 -1.90 4.11
CA GLY A 95 -0.06 -1.41 4.69
C GLY A 95 -0.20 -0.16 5.58
N ASN A 96 0.80 0.71 5.57
CA ASN A 96 0.87 1.92 6.42
C ASN A 96 1.51 3.11 5.68
N SER A 97 1.25 4.33 6.13
CA SER A 97 0.19 4.76 7.08
C SER A 97 -1.10 5.07 6.35
N THR A 98 -2.23 4.80 6.96
CA THR A 98 -3.56 5.02 6.35
C THR A 98 -3.72 6.45 5.82
N SER A 99 -3.37 7.46 6.63
CA SER A 99 -3.44 8.88 6.26
C SER A 99 -2.29 9.37 5.36
N GLY A 100 -1.31 8.53 5.13
CA GLY A 100 -0.10 8.86 4.37
C GLY A 100 0.00 8.09 3.06
N CYS A 101 0.85 7.07 3.05
CA CYS A 101 1.16 6.31 1.83
C CYS A 101 -0.05 5.59 1.25
N ILE A 102 -0.94 5.06 2.11
CA ILE A 102 -2.17 4.40 1.67
C ILE A 102 -3.07 5.41 0.97
N ARG A 103 -3.46 6.48 1.65
CA ARG A 103 -4.31 7.52 1.05
C ARG A 103 -3.74 8.07 -0.25
N ALA A 104 -2.45 8.39 -0.28
CA ALA A 104 -1.81 8.94 -1.47
C ALA A 104 -1.87 7.95 -2.65
N SER A 105 -1.63 6.67 -2.40
CA SER A 105 -1.69 5.64 -3.43
C SER A 105 -3.12 5.35 -3.89
N VAL A 106 -4.09 5.38 -2.97
CA VAL A 106 -5.52 5.23 -3.29
C VAL A 106 -5.99 6.32 -4.23
N ILE A 107 -5.72 7.59 -3.88
CA ILE A 107 -6.14 8.74 -4.70
C ILE A 107 -5.50 8.69 -6.07
N GLU A 108 -4.20 8.42 -6.16
CA GLU A 108 -3.50 8.39 -7.44
C GLU A 108 -3.92 7.17 -8.28
N GLY A 109 -4.13 6.00 -7.66
CA GLY A 109 -4.70 4.83 -8.33
C GLY A 109 -6.10 5.11 -8.91
N PHE A 110 -6.96 5.76 -8.13
CA PHE A 110 -8.27 6.22 -8.62
C PHE A 110 -8.14 7.20 -9.80
N MET A 111 -7.22 8.16 -9.72
CA MET A 111 -6.97 9.12 -10.80
C MET A 111 -6.43 8.46 -12.08
N HIS A 112 -5.76 7.32 -11.98
CA HIS A 112 -5.35 6.49 -13.10
C HIS A 112 -6.46 5.57 -13.64
N GLY A 113 -7.65 5.60 -13.05
CA GLY A 113 -8.80 4.82 -13.52
C GLY A 113 -8.91 3.41 -12.94
N PHE A 114 -8.12 3.07 -11.91
CA PHE A 114 -8.26 1.79 -11.23
C PHE A 114 -9.48 1.78 -10.28
N ASN A 115 -10.15 0.64 -10.20
CA ASN A 115 -11.06 0.34 -9.09
C ASN A 115 -10.23 -0.03 -7.87
N VAL A 116 -10.34 0.75 -6.81
CA VAL A 116 -9.49 0.60 -5.63
C VAL A 116 -10.31 0.11 -4.45
N ALA A 117 -9.82 -0.95 -3.79
CA ALA A 117 -10.31 -1.40 -2.50
C ALA A 117 -9.22 -1.23 -1.43
N VAL A 118 -9.64 -0.83 -0.23
CA VAL A 118 -8.79 -0.75 0.96
C VAL A 118 -9.33 -1.72 2.00
N VAL A 119 -8.51 -2.65 2.46
CA VAL A 119 -8.93 -3.60 3.49
C VAL A 119 -8.68 -3.02 4.87
N GLU A 120 -9.74 -2.68 5.61
CA GLU A 120 -9.66 -1.91 6.86
C GLU A 120 -8.69 -2.53 7.87
N GLU A 121 -8.77 -3.83 8.12
CA GLU A 121 -7.92 -4.51 9.10
C GLU A 121 -6.47 -4.70 8.61
N CYS A 122 -6.22 -4.48 7.30
CA CYS A 122 -4.89 -4.60 6.69
C CYS A 122 -4.16 -3.27 6.57
N VAL A 123 -4.76 -2.18 7.02
CA VAL A 123 -4.13 -0.86 7.09
C VAL A 123 -4.08 -0.34 8.53
N PHE A 124 -3.14 0.55 8.83
CA PHE A 124 -3.05 1.17 10.16
C PHE A 124 -2.36 2.54 10.11
N ASP A 125 -2.56 3.30 11.16
CA ASP A 125 -1.91 4.58 11.36
C ASP A 125 -1.46 4.74 12.83
N ARG A 126 -0.55 5.67 13.08
CA ARG A 126 -0.08 5.99 14.44
C ARG A 126 -1.15 6.65 15.28
N ASN A 127 -2.05 7.42 14.65
CA ASN A 127 -3.15 8.12 15.29
C ASN A 127 -4.47 7.50 14.87
N TRP A 128 -5.26 7.04 15.84
CA TRP A 128 -6.52 6.38 15.59
C TRP A 128 -7.55 7.26 14.86
N LEU A 129 -7.65 8.54 15.28
CA LEU A 129 -8.57 9.49 14.63
C LEU A 129 -8.18 9.72 13.17
N SER A 130 -6.88 9.94 12.91
CA SER A 130 -6.36 10.07 11.55
C SER A 130 -6.66 8.85 10.70
N HIS A 131 -6.50 7.63 11.26
CA HIS A 131 -6.86 6.39 10.60
C HIS A 131 -8.34 6.38 10.19
N LYS A 132 -9.26 6.59 11.13
CA LYS A 132 -10.70 6.50 10.87
C LYS A 132 -11.22 7.56 9.92
N VAL A 133 -10.78 8.81 10.07
CA VAL A 133 -11.19 9.91 9.17
C VAL A 133 -10.70 9.64 7.74
N ASN A 134 -9.49 9.12 7.57
CA ASN A 134 -8.99 8.83 6.23
C ASN A 134 -9.67 7.62 5.59
N LEU A 135 -10.02 6.58 6.35
CA LEU A 135 -10.85 5.48 5.83
C LEU A 135 -12.23 5.98 5.39
N PHE A 136 -12.88 6.79 6.21
CA PHE A 136 -14.16 7.41 5.86
C PHE A 136 -14.07 8.24 4.58
N ASP A 137 -13.07 9.13 4.47
CA ASP A 137 -12.86 9.98 3.29
C ASP A 137 -12.60 9.16 2.02
N MET A 138 -11.76 8.12 2.11
CA MET A 138 -11.46 7.25 0.98
C MET A 138 -12.71 6.48 0.53
N ASN A 139 -13.50 5.97 1.46
CA ASN A 139 -14.73 5.25 1.17
C ASN A 139 -15.79 6.14 0.51
N CYS A 140 -15.84 7.41 0.88
CA CYS A 140 -16.81 8.34 0.28
C CYS A 140 -16.49 8.74 -1.17
N LYS A 141 -15.22 8.62 -1.61
CA LYS A 141 -14.78 9.32 -2.83
C LYS A 141 -13.91 8.51 -3.79
N TYR A 142 -13.03 7.64 -3.28
CA TYR A 142 -11.90 7.13 -4.08
C TYR A 142 -11.74 5.62 -4.06
N ALA A 143 -12.32 4.92 -3.09
CA ALA A 143 -12.11 3.48 -2.92
C ALA A 143 -13.27 2.85 -2.15
N ASP A 144 -13.43 1.55 -2.30
CA ASP A 144 -14.27 0.75 -1.42
C ASP A 144 -13.45 0.34 -0.19
N VAL A 145 -13.88 0.74 1.00
CA VAL A 145 -13.29 0.25 2.25
C VAL A 145 -14.06 -1.00 2.67
N VAL A 146 -13.38 -2.13 2.63
CA VAL A 146 -13.97 -3.46 2.85
C VAL A 146 -13.32 -4.18 4.01
N PHE A 147 -14.00 -5.17 4.57
CA PHE A 147 -13.43 -6.06 5.58
C PHE A 147 -12.60 -7.18 4.94
N VAL A 148 -11.66 -7.72 5.72
CA VAL A 148 -10.76 -8.77 5.21
C VAL A 148 -11.50 -10.02 4.74
N ASP A 149 -12.59 -10.39 5.39
CA ASP A 149 -13.36 -11.57 4.99
C ASP A 149 -14.13 -11.35 3.67
N GLU A 150 -14.54 -10.12 3.37
CA GLU A 150 -15.12 -9.74 2.08
C GLU A 150 -14.08 -9.83 0.96
N ALA A 151 -12.87 -9.29 1.20
CA ALA A 151 -11.77 -9.39 0.26
C ALA A 151 -11.36 -10.85 0.01
N LEU A 152 -11.30 -11.67 1.05
CA LEU A 152 -11.02 -13.11 0.93
C LEU A 152 -12.12 -13.87 0.16
N ALA A 153 -13.38 -13.50 0.37
CA ALA A 153 -14.50 -14.09 -0.37
C ALA A 153 -14.45 -13.72 -1.86
N PHE A 154 -14.05 -12.48 -2.17
CA PHE A 154 -13.85 -12.01 -3.54
C PHE A 154 -12.72 -12.80 -4.24
N LEU A 155 -11.55 -12.94 -3.61
CA LEU A 155 -10.42 -13.68 -4.17
C LEU A 155 -10.77 -15.15 -4.48
N LYS A 156 -11.58 -15.79 -3.65
CA LYS A 156 -12.07 -17.16 -3.90
C LYS A 156 -12.96 -17.28 -5.13
N LYS A 157 -13.68 -16.22 -5.51
CA LYS A 157 -14.55 -16.22 -6.70
C LYS A 157 -13.77 -16.06 -8.00
N ILE A 158 -12.66 -15.33 -7.97
CA ILE A 158 -11.81 -15.10 -9.15
C ILE A 158 -11.06 -16.37 -9.56
N HIS A 159 -10.72 -17.21 -8.60
CA HIS A 159 -9.96 -18.46 -8.82
C HIS A 159 -10.81 -19.59 -9.44
N ARG A 160 -12.05 -19.36 -9.79
CA ARG A 160 -12.92 -20.30 -10.48
C ARG A 160 -12.94 -19.99 -11.99
#